data_1754093823612e1c96973f00f98ecc53
#
_entry.id   1754093823612e1c96973f00f98ecc53
#
_cell.length_a   1.000
_cell.length_b   1.000
_cell.length_c   1.000
_cell.angle_alpha   90.00
_cell.angle_beta   90.00
_cell.angle_gamma   90.00
#
_symmetry.space_group_name_H-M   'P 1'
#
loop_
_entity.id
_entity.type
_entity.pdbx_description
1 polymer ?
#
loop_
_entity_poly.entity_id
_entity_poly.type
_entity_poly.pdbx_seq_one_letter_code
_entity_poly.pdbx_strand_id
1 'polypeptide(L)'
;LKEKARRAIDAGLHYLRGVQAENGSMSGSVGITALSLRAFLESHRGYNEADGAFVSKQVDFLLSKVNDDGSICETLQNRSYNTAVVLSALAATKNPKYEPVIAAGRKFLTGHQIDEGEGYKPDHRYYGGLGYGGDERPDMSNLYIALEGLKAAATDPKDPVWEKAMVFVSRSQNRSE
;
A
#
# COMPACT_ATOMS: atom_id res chain seq x y z
N LEU A 1 22.03 6.23 21.23
CA LEU A 1 21.46 6.27 19.87
C LEU A 1 19.97 5.89 19.86
N LYS A 2 19.59 4.74 20.44
CA LYS A 2 18.21 4.21 20.48
C LYS A 2 17.22 5.20 21.11
N GLU A 3 17.60 5.85 22.22
CA GLU A 3 16.74 6.81 22.92
C GLU A 3 16.54 8.12 22.12
N LYS A 4 17.57 8.59 21.42
CA LYS A 4 17.45 9.76 20.52
C LYS A 4 16.51 9.45 19.36
N ALA A 5 16.59 8.23 18.77
CA ALA A 5 15.70 7.80 17.72
C ALA A 5 14.23 7.74 18.19
N ARG A 6 13.98 7.16 19.36
CA ARG A 6 12.63 7.10 19.95
C ARG A 6 12.03 8.49 20.15
N ARG A 7 12.80 9.43 20.71
CA ARG A 7 12.34 10.82 20.89
C ARG A 7 12.03 11.51 19.56
N ALA A 8 12.84 11.29 18.53
CA ALA A 8 12.56 11.81 17.18
C ALA A 8 11.29 11.23 16.58
N ILE A 9 11.08 9.91 16.74
CA ILE A 9 9.83 9.25 16.31
C ILE A 9 8.63 9.85 17.06
N ASP A 10 8.70 9.98 18.39
CA ASP A 10 7.63 10.56 19.19
C ASP A 10 7.29 12.00 18.77
N ALA A 11 8.29 12.82 18.46
CA ALA A 11 8.08 14.16 17.94
C ALA A 11 7.37 14.14 16.57
N GLY A 12 7.77 13.22 15.68
CA GLY A 12 7.10 13.02 14.38
C GLY A 12 5.65 12.58 14.54
N LEU A 13 5.37 11.61 15.41
CA LEU A 13 4.01 11.14 15.69
C LEU A 13 3.14 12.25 16.30
N HIS A 14 3.71 13.06 17.19
CA HIS A 14 3.03 14.23 17.76
C HIS A 14 2.67 15.25 16.66
N TYR A 15 3.59 15.54 15.75
CA TYR A 15 3.34 16.41 14.60
C TYR A 15 2.22 15.87 13.71
N LEU A 16 2.29 14.58 13.30
CA LEU A 16 1.25 13.94 12.48
C LEU A 16 -0.13 14.06 13.12
N ARG A 17 -0.20 13.85 14.44
CA ARG A 17 -1.45 13.99 15.19
C ARG A 17 -1.98 15.43 15.17
N GLY A 18 -1.10 16.43 15.20
CA GLY A 18 -1.46 17.85 15.17
C GLY A 18 -1.95 18.37 13.82
N VAL A 19 -1.54 17.71 12.71
CA VAL A 19 -1.92 18.13 11.35
C VAL A 19 -3.02 17.25 10.73
N GLN A 20 -3.53 16.26 11.47
CA GLN A 20 -4.63 15.43 11.02
C GLN A 20 -5.91 16.24 10.87
N ALA A 21 -6.61 16.07 9.75
CA ALA A 21 -7.91 16.69 9.51
C ALA A 21 -8.99 16.07 10.40
N GLU A 22 -10.10 16.79 10.59
CA GLU A 22 -11.23 16.37 11.44
C GLU A 22 -11.85 15.02 10.99
N ASN A 23 -11.85 14.77 9.67
CA ASN A 23 -12.32 13.50 9.09
C ASN A 23 -11.28 12.35 9.17
N GLY A 24 -10.15 12.57 9.83
CA GLY A 24 -9.08 11.58 10.00
C GLY A 24 -8.04 11.57 8.89
N SER A 25 -8.25 12.26 7.77
CA SER A 25 -7.30 12.25 6.66
C SER A 25 -6.04 13.06 6.94
N MET A 26 -4.98 12.71 6.23
CA MET A 26 -3.74 13.50 6.11
C MET A 26 -3.76 14.19 4.75
N SER A 27 -3.97 15.51 4.75
CA SER A 27 -4.08 16.34 3.54
C SER A 27 -5.14 15.86 2.52
N GLY A 28 -6.16 15.14 2.95
CA GLY A 28 -7.19 14.56 2.07
C GLY A 28 -6.71 13.38 1.21
N SER A 29 -5.46 12.95 1.36
CA SER A 29 -4.83 11.89 0.53
C SER A 29 -4.94 10.52 1.18
N VAL A 30 -5.37 9.52 0.41
CA VAL A 30 -5.42 8.11 0.83
C VAL A 30 -4.01 7.59 1.11
N GLY A 31 -3.07 7.78 0.19
CA GLY A 31 -1.71 7.28 0.35
C GLY A 31 -1.00 7.88 1.57
N ILE A 32 -1.09 9.21 1.77
CA ILE A 32 -0.45 9.88 2.92
C ILE A 32 -1.12 9.45 4.23
N THR A 33 -2.45 9.27 4.25
CA THR A 33 -3.17 8.80 5.43
C THR A 33 -2.75 7.37 5.79
N ALA A 34 -2.63 6.48 4.82
CA ALA A 34 -2.20 5.10 5.05
C ALA A 34 -0.76 5.02 5.58
N LEU A 35 0.16 5.83 5.04
CA LEU A 35 1.53 5.92 5.56
C LEU A 35 1.57 6.48 6.99
N SER A 36 0.76 7.49 7.29
CA SER A 36 0.62 8.03 8.64
C SER A 36 0.08 6.98 9.61
N LEU A 37 -0.96 6.24 9.21
CA LEU A 37 -1.53 5.16 10.02
C LEU A 37 -0.46 4.11 10.36
N ARG A 38 0.31 3.65 9.36
CA ARG A 38 1.43 2.72 9.59
C ARG A 38 2.45 3.29 10.58
N ALA A 39 2.79 4.58 10.46
CA ALA A 39 3.73 5.21 11.39
C ALA A 39 3.25 5.11 12.85
N PHE A 40 1.96 5.26 13.11
CA PHE A 40 1.39 5.06 14.46
C PHE A 40 1.43 3.59 14.87
N LEU A 41 0.94 2.67 14.04
CA LEU A 41 0.81 1.24 14.35
C LEU A 41 2.17 0.56 14.53
N GLU A 42 3.14 0.85 13.63
CA GLU A 42 4.44 0.18 13.56
C GLU A 42 5.53 0.87 14.41
N SER A 43 5.22 2.03 15.02
CA SER A 43 6.16 2.71 15.91
C SER A 43 6.45 1.88 17.17
N HIS A 44 7.50 2.27 17.90
CA HIS A 44 7.80 1.67 19.20
C HIS A 44 6.70 1.87 20.26
N ARG A 45 5.72 2.74 19.99
CA ARG A 45 4.52 2.95 20.82
C ARG A 45 3.47 1.90 20.58
N GLY A 46 3.43 1.33 19.37
CA GLY A 46 2.47 0.29 19.01
C GLY A 46 1.03 0.72 19.18
N TYR A 47 0.71 1.95 18.75
CA TYR A 47 -0.65 2.46 18.81
C TYR A 47 -1.64 1.58 18.04
N ASN A 48 -2.88 1.59 18.46
CA ASN A 48 -3.99 0.86 17.86
C ASN A 48 -5.28 1.71 17.89
N GLU A 49 -6.37 1.21 17.32
CA GLU A 49 -7.64 1.95 17.22
C GLU A 49 -8.23 2.36 18.58
N ALA A 50 -7.96 1.63 19.66
CA ALA A 50 -8.47 1.94 21.00
C ALA A 50 -7.72 3.10 21.66
N ASP A 51 -6.55 3.48 21.15
CA ASP A 51 -5.74 4.58 21.71
C ASP A 51 -6.31 5.97 21.37
N GLY A 52 -7.28 6.04 20.45
CA GLY A 52 -8.06 7.26 20.22
C GLY A 52 -8.33 7.60 18.77
N ALA A 53 -9.05 8.70 18.59
CA ALA A 53 -9.54 9.16 17.29
C ALA A 53 -8.43 9.45 16.26
N PHE A 54 -7.19 9.70 16.71
CA PHE A 54 -6.06 9.91 15.80
C PHE A 54 -5.63 8.65 15.06
N VAL A 55 -6.03 7.45 15.52
CA VAL A 55 -5.86 6.18 14.81
C VAL A 55 -7.16 5.78 14.14
N SER A 56 -8.27 5.68 14.92
CA SER A 56 -9.54 5.13 14.40
C SER A 56 -10.10 5.94 13.21
N LYS A 57 -10.05 7.28 13.26
CA LYS A 57 -10.50 8.11 12.14
C LYS A 57 -9.67 7.96 10.87
N GLN A 58 -8.37 7.66 10.97
CA GLN A 58 -7.57 7.34 9.78
C GLN A 58 -8.09 6.07 9.11
N VAL A 59 -8.37 5.04 9.91
CA VAL A 59 -8.95 3.79 9.39
C VAL A 59 -10.30 4.06 8.75
N ASP A 60 -11.20 4.78 9.42
CA ASP A 60 -12.53 5.11 8.89
C ASP A 60 -12.43 5.89 7.57
N PHE A 61 -11.50 6.85 7.48
CA PHE A 61 -11.24 7.58 6.24
C PHE A 61 -10.80 6.64 5.11
N LEU A 62 -9.85 5.74 5.37
CA LEU A 62 -9.37 4.80 4.36
C LEU A 62 -10.48 3.84 3.90
N LEU A 63 -11.29 3.33 4.83
CA LEU A 63 -12.42 2.47 4.50
C LEU A 63 -13.50 3.19 3.66
N SER A 64 -13.68 4.50 3.87
CA SER A 64 -14.60 5.31 3.08
C SER A 64 -14.17 5.50 1.62
N LYS A 65 -12.96 5.07 1.26
CA LYS A 65 -12.37 5.17 -0.09
C LYS A 65 -12.27 3.85 -0.83
N VAL A 66 -12.89 2.81 -0.29
CA VAL A 66 -13.00 1.51 -0.95
C VAL A 66 -14.00 1.60 -2.10
N ASN A 67 -13.59 1.20 -3.29
CA ASN A 67 -14.42 1.16 -4.49
C ASN A 67 -14.94 -0.27 -4.76
N ASP A 68 -15.96 -0.39 -5.62
CA ASP A 68 -16.60 -1.66 -5.94
C ASP A 68 -15.65 -2.68 -6.61
N ASP A 69 -14.61 -2.20 -7.31
CA ASP A 69 -13.58 -3.04 -7.93
C ASP A 69 -12.52 -3.53 -6.94
N GLY A 70 -12.60 -3.13 -5.68
CA GLY A 70 -11.65 -3.45 -4.62
C GLY A 70 -10.47 -2.48 -4.52
N SER A 71 -10.36 -1.50 -5.42
CA SER A 71 -9.37 -0.44 -5.27
C SER A 71 -9.70 0.48 -4.11
N ILE A 72 -8.68 1.10 -3.51
CA ILE A 72 -8.84 2.03 -2.39
C ILE A 72 -8.12 3.33 -2.75
N CYS A 73 -8.86 4.31 -3.25
CA CYS A 73 -8.28 5.53 -3.78
C CYS A 73 -9.31 6.67 -3.86
N GLU A 74 -8.81 7.89 -3.88
CA GLU A 74 -9.58 9.10 -4.19
C GLU A 74 -9.66 9.40 -5.68
N THR A 75 -8.69 8.92 -6.46
CA THR A 75 -8.63 9.11 -7.92
C THR A 75 -8.10 7.86 -8.61
N LEU A 76 -8.55 7.61 -9.84
CA LEU A 76 -8.13 6.45 -10.62
C LEU A 76 -6.63 6.45 -10.97
N GLN A 77 -6.01 7.63 -11.04
CA GLN A 77 -4.60 7.78 -11.41
C GLN A 77 -3.63 7.11 -10.44
N ASN A 78 -3.97 7.04 -9.14
CA ASN A 78 -3.11 6.48 -8.10
C ASN A 78 -3.69 5.22 -7.47
N ARG A 79 -4.65 4.57 -8.13
CA ARG A 79 -5.42 3.47 -7.52
C ARG A 79 -4.58 2.28 -7.10
N SER A 80 -3.60 1.87 -7.90
CA SER A 80 -2.73 0.73 -7.54
C SER A 80 -1.79 1.08 -6.39
N TYR A 81 -1.13 2.26 -6.47
CA TYR A 81 -0.28 2.74 -5.38
C TYR A 81 -1.04 2.88 -4.06
N ASN A 82 -2.16 3.61 -4.09
CA ASN A 82 -2.95 3.86 -2.88
C ASN A 82 -3.49 2.57 -2.27
N THR A 83 -4.03 1.66 -3.10
CA THR A 83 -4.51 0.35 -2.63
C THR A 83 -3.39 -0.41 -1.94
N ALA A 84 -2.21 -0.50 -2.54
CA ALA A 84 -1.07 -1.23 -1.96
C ALA A 84 -0.64 -0.68 -0.59
N VAL A 85 -0.54 0.65 -0.46
CA VAL A 85 -0.18 1.29 0.82
C VAL A 85 -1.27 1.05 1.87
N VAL A 86 -2.55 1.12 1.47
CA VAL A 86 -3.67 0.86 2.38
C VAL A 86 -3.70 -0.59 2.83
N LEU A 87 -3.44 -1.57 1.95
CA LEU A 87 -3.34 -2.98 2.35
C LEU A 87 -2.29 -3.16 3.45
N SER A 88 -1.11 -2.55 3.27
CA SER A 88 -0.06 -2.58 4.30
C SER A 88 -0.52 -1.97 5.62
N ALA A 89 -1.26 -0.85 5.57
CA ALA A 89 -1.76 -0.17 6.75
C ALA A 89 -2.85 -0.98 7.48
N LEU A 90 -3.84 -1.52 6.73
CA LEU A 90 -4.90 -2.34 7.31
C LEU A 90 -4.37 -3.65 7.89
N ALA A 91 -3.44 -4.31 7.22
CA ALA A 91 -2.77 -5.51 7.73
C ALA A 91 -2.01 -5.23 9.03
N ALA A 92 -1.37 -4.06 9.15
CA ALA A 92 -0.66 -3.66 10.37
C ALA A 92 -1.58 -3.47 11.58
N THR A 93 -2.89 -3.24 11.38
CA THR A 93 -3.86 -3.20 12.49
C THR A 93 -4.03 -4.55 13.18
N LYS A 94 -3.75 -5.66 12.47
CA LYS A 94 -3.99 -7.04 12.91
C LYS A 94 -5.45 -7.31 13.30
N ASN A 95 -6.38 -6.52 12.79
CA ASN A 95 -7.80 -6.64 13.09
C ASN A 95 -8.51 -7.44 11.99
N PRO A 96 -9.03 -8.65 12.31
CA PRO A 96 -9.62 -9.54 11.31
C PRO A 96 -10.87 -8.95 10.63
N LYS A 97 -11.49 -7.94 11.19
CA LYS A 97 -12.65 -7.26 10.57
C LYS A 97 -12.32 -6.64 9.21
N TYR A 98 -11.03 -6.37 8.93
CA TYR A 98 -10.59 -5.77 7.67
C TYR A 98 -10.22 -6.79 6.59
N GLU A 99 -10.22 -8.09 6.93
CA GLU A 99 -9.87 -9.15 5.97
C GLU A 99 -10.69 -9.09 4.66
N PRO A 100 -12.01 -8.83 4.66
CA PRO A 100 -12.76 -8.70 3.40
C PRO A 100 -12.25 -7.57 2.50
N VAL A 101 -11.88 -6.42 3.07
CA VAL A 101 -11.31 -5.29 2.32
C VAL A 101 -9.91 -5.60 1.83
N ILE A 102 -9.09 -6.23 2.68
CA ILE A 102 -7.74 -6.67 2.32
C ILE A 102 -7.79 -7.67 1.17
N ALA A 103 -8.69 -8.65 1.23
CA ALA A 103 -8.86 -9.66 0.17
C ALA A 103 -9.31 -9.03 -1.16
N ALA A 104 -10.25 -8.08 -1.13
CA ALA A 104 -10.70 -7.36 -2.32
C ALA A 104 -9.56 -6.54 -2.94
N GLY A 105 -8.82 -5.77 -2.14
CA GLY A 105 -7.67 -4.99 -2.60
C GLY A 105 -6.53 -5.85 -3.13
N ARG A 106 -6.26 -7.00 -2.51
CA ARG A 106 -5.32 -8.02 -3.02
C ARG A 106 -5.72 -8.49 -4.41
N LYS A 107 -6.99 -8.89 -4.60
CA LYS A 107 -7.52 -9.31 -5.89
C LYS A 107 -7.39 -8.20 -6.93
N PHE A 108 -7.69 -6.96 -6.55
CA PHE A 108 -7.51 -5.80 -7.42
C PHE A 108 -6.05 -5.67 -7.87
N LEU A 109 -5.08 -5.70 -6.97
CA LEU A 109 -3.66 -5.53 -7.32
C LEU A 109 -3.12 -6.66 -8.18
N THR A 110 -3.47 -7.92 -7.88
CA THR A 110 -3.04 -9.07 -8.70
C THR A 110 -3.64 -9.01 -10.10
N GLY A 111 -4.89 -8.52 -10.24
CA GLY A 111 -5.54 -8.33 -11.53
C GLY A 111 -5.13 -7.05 -12.28
N HIS A 112 -4.21 -6.24 -11.72
CA HIS A 112 -3.66 -5.04 -12.37
C HIS A 112 -2.17 -5.16 -12.69
N GLN A 113 -1.58 -6.32 -12.46
CA GLN A 113 -0.24 -6.61 -12.93
C GLN A 113 -0.24 -6.73 -14.45
N ILE A 114 0.68 -6.05 -15.11
CA ILE A 114 0.78 -6.08 -16.56
C ILE A 114 1.21 -7.48 -17.02
N ASP A 115 0.27 -8.24 -17.54
CA ASP A 115 0.47 -9.63 -17.95
C ASP A 115 -0.44 -10.04 -19.11
N GLU A 116 -0.68 -11.32 -19.28
CA GLU A 116 -1.53 -11.87 -20.34
C GLU A 116 -2.98 -11.37 -20.24
N GLY A 117 -3.45 -11.01 -19.03
CA GLY A 117 -4.79 -10.44 -18.78
C GLY A 117 -4.98 -9.10 -19.47
N GLU A 118 -3.94 -8.27 -19.51
CA GLU A 118 -3.88 -6.99 -20.23
C GLU A 118 -3.35 -7.14 -21.66
N GLY A 119 -3.14 -8.37 -22.14
CA GLY A 119 -2.68 -8.66 -23.50
C GLY A 119 -1.17 -8.58 -23.71
N TYR A 120 -0.38 -8.51 -22.64
CA TYR A 120 1.09 -8.48 -22.72
C TYR A 120 1.68 -9.90 -22.66
N LYS A 121 2.70 -10.14 -23.49
CA LYS A 121 3.43 -11.40 -23.49
C LYS A 121 4.67 -11.32 -22.58
N PRO A 122 5.20 -12.48 -22.14
CA PRO A 122 6.39 -12.51 -21.29
C PRO A 122 7.64 -11.83 -21.85
N ASP A 123 7.74 -11.63 -23.16
CA ASP A 123 8.85 -10.92 -23.81
C ASP A 123 8.66 -9.40 -23.85
N HIS A 124 7.47 -8.88 -23.55
CA HIS A 124 7.21 -7.45 -23.53
C HIS A 124 7.91 -6.77 -22.35
N ARG A 125 8.50 -5.58 -22.60
CA ARG A 125 9.30 -4.84 -21.59
C ARG A 125 8.55 -4.50 -20.29
N TYR A 126 7.24 -4.42 -20.31
CA TYR A 126 6.40 -4.07 -19.16
C TYR A 126 5.83 -5.28 -18.44
N TYR A 127 5.98 -6.47 -19.01
CA TYR A 127 5.44 -7.69 -18.42
C TYR A 127 5.90 -7.90 -16.98
N GLY A 128 4.95 -8.16 -16.10
CA GLY A 128 5.16 -8.39 -14.66
C GLY A 128 5.27 -7.12 -13.84
N GLY A 129 5.19 -5.93 -14.48
CA GLY A 129 5.23 -4.65 -13.78
C GLY A 129 3.88 -4.21 -13.23
N LEU A 130 3.90 -3.24 -12.34
CA LEU A 130 2.74 -2.51 -11.83
C LEU A 130 3.07 -1.01 -11.87
N GLY A 131 2.11 -0.21 -12.34
CA GLY A 131 2.20 1.25 -12.36
C GLY A 131 1.31 1.90 -11.31
N TYR A 132 1.09 3.19 -11.43
CA TYR A 132 0.18 3.94 -10.54
C TYR A 132 -1.29 3.53 -10.68
N GLY A 133 -1.68 2.95 -11.81
CA GLY A 133 -3.04 2.47 -12.08
C GLY A 133 -3.89 3.38 -12.97
N GLY A 134 -3.31 4.46 -13.49
CA GLY A 134 -3.97 5.36 -14.46
C GLY A 134 -3.31 5.36 -15.85
N ASP A 135 -2.12 4.79 -15.96
CA ASP A 135 -1.38 4.58 -17.19
C ASP A 135 -0.84 3.12 -17.22
N GLU A 136 -0.60 2.63 -18.40
CA GLU A 136 -0.04 1.29 -18.62
C GLU A 136 1.51 1.27 -18.45
N ARG A 137 2.06 2.28 -17.79
CA ARG A 137 3.51 2.41 -17.61
C ARG A 137 3.92 1.99 -16.21
N PRO A 138 4.50 0.79 -16.05
CA PRO A 138 5.02 0.34 -14.77
C PRO A 138 6.36 1.00 -14.45
N ASP A 139 6.68 1.09 -13.17
CA ASP A 139 8.00 1.47 -12.68
C ASP A 139 8.38 0.66 -11.43
N MET A 140 9.68 0.70 -11.09
CA MET A 140 10.22 -0.09 -9.98
C MET A 140 9.69 0.34 -8.62
N SER A 141 9.38 1.62 -8.42
CA SER A 141 8.91 2.12 -7.13
C SER A 141 7.47 1.69 -6.87
N ASN A 142 6.60 1.77 -7.89
CA ASN A 142 5.23 1.28 -7.78
C ASN A 142 5.19 -0.24 -7.62
N LEU A 143 5.99 -0.97 -8.39
CA LEU A 143 6.09 -2.43 -8.22
C LEU A 143 6.54 -2.79 -6.80
N TYR A 144 7.56 -2.12 -6.26
CA TYR A 144 8.03 -2.36 -4.88
C TYR A 144 6.89 -2.16 -3.86
N ILE A 145 6.18 -1.04 -3.93
CA ILE A 145 5.06 -0.74 -3.02
C ILE A 145 3.93 -1.76 -3.17
N ALA A 146 3.60 -2.15 -4.42
CA ALA A 146 2.58 -3.16 -4.68
C ALA A 146 2.94 -4.52 -4.09
N LEU A 147 4.20 -4.97 -4.25
CA LEU A 147 4.68 -6.23 -3.66
C LEU A 147 4.70 -6.19 -2.14
N GLU A 148 5.03 -5.04 -1.50
CA GLU A 148 4.88 -4.87 -0.06
C GLU A 148 3.43 -5.01 0.39
N GLY A 149 2.50 -4.34 -0.31
CA GLY A 149 1.06 -4.44 -0.03
C GLY A 149 0.53 -5.86 -0.18
N LEU A 150 0.88 -6.55 -1.26
CA LEU A 150 0.51 -7.94 -1.51
C LEU A 150 1.06 -8.90 -0.45
N LYS A 151 2.31 -8.69 -0.04
CA LYS A 151 2.94 -9.45 1.04
C LYS A 151 2.21 -9.23 2.37
N ALA A 152 1.91 -7.98 2.71
CA ALA A 152 1.16 -7.64 3.92
C ALA A 152 -0.26 -8.23 3.91
N ALA A 153 -0.89 -8.30 2.73
CA ALA A 153 -2.19 -8.92 2.49
C ALA A 153 -2.14 -10.46 2.46
N ALA A 154 -1.04 -11.09 2.87
CA ALA A 154 -0.85 -12.53 2.91
C ALA A 154 -1.17 -13.24 1.57
N THR A 155 -0.76 -12.62 0.44
CA THR A 155 -0.86 -13.26 -0.87
C THR A 155 -0.08 -14.58 -0.88
N ASP A 156 -0.69 -15.64 -1.45
CA ASP A 156 -0.08 -16.97 -1.51
C ASP A 156 1.36 -16.87 -2.08
N PRO A 157 2.38 -17.41 -1.42
CA PRO A 157 3.74 -17.43 -1.95
C PRO A 157 3.89 -18.13 -3.32
N LYS A 158 2.90 -18.91 -3.73
CA LYS A 158 2.83 -19.56 -5.05
C LYS A 158 2.03 -18.77 -6.09
N ASP A 159 1.49 -17.61 -5.70
CA ASP A 159 0.75 -16.77 -6.64
C ASP A 159 1.67 -16.34 -7.80
N PRO A 160 1.22 -16.46 -9.07
CA PRO A 160 2.01 -16.07 -10.24
C PRO A 160 2.51 -14.62 -10.23
N VAL A 161 1.88 -13.74 -9.44
CA VAL A 161 2.28 -12.33 -9.30
C VAL A 161 3.76 -12.18 -8.96
N TRP A 162 4.30 -13.08 -8.12
CA TRP A 162 5.70 -13.04 -7.68
C TRP A 162 6.68 -13.37 -8.81
N GLU A 163 6.40 -14.44 -9.56
CA GLU A 163 7.21 -14.84 -10.70
C GLU A 163 7.23 -13.78 -11.80
N LYS A 164 6.05 -13.25 -12.13
CA LYS A 164 5.90 -12.20 -13.14
C LYS A 164 6.65 -10.92 -12.71
N ALA A 165 6.54 -10.52 -11.45
CA ALA A 165 7.30 -9.38 -10.91
C ALA A 165 8.81 -9.59 -11.04
N MET A 166 9.31 -10.80 -10.79
CA MET A 166 10.73 -11.12 -10.98
C MET A 166 11.19 -10.97 -12.42
N VAL A 167 10.33 -11.26 -13.42
CA VAL A 167 10.64 -11.01 -14.84
C VAL A 167 10.88 -9.51 -15.08
N PHE A 168 9.99 -8.64 -14.56
CA PHE A 168 10.15 -7.18 -14.69
C PHE A 168 11.43 -6.68 -13.99
N VAL A 169 11.66 -7.09 -12.75
CA VAL A 169 12.83 -6.68 -11.95
C VAL A 169 14.12 -7.10 -12.62
N SER A 170 14.20 -8.34 -13.11
CA SER A 170 15.41 -8.87 -13.77
C SER A 170 15.81 -8.09 -15.02
N ARG A 171 14.84 -7.51 -15.74
CA ARG A 171 15.10 -6.67 -16.90
C ARG A 171 15.60 -5.28 -16.54
N SER A 172 15.27 -4.80 -15.35
CA SER A 172 15.70 -3.49 -14.85
C SER A 172 17.09 -3.54 -14.19
N GLN A 173 17.64 -4.73 -14.01
CA GLN A 173 18.96 -4.91 -13.42
C GLN A 173 20.06 -4.58 -14.44
N ASN A 174 20.99 -3.70 -14.04
CA ASN A 174 22.19 -3.46 -14.82
C ASN A 174 23.02 -4.76 -14.85
N ARG A 175 23.32 -5.23 -16.06
CA ARG A 175 24.25 -6.35 -16.25
C ARG A 175 25.64 -5.76 -16.44
N SER A 176 26.63 -6.24 -15.68
CA SER A 176 28.04 -6.03 -16.04
C SER A 176 28.29 -6.82 -17.33
N GLU A 177 28.67 -6.11 -18.40
CA GLU A 177 29.19 -6.74 -19.61
C GLU A 177 30.51 -7.43 -19.33
#